data_f8b1184cb44aa06950c54a00fe7dfa8e
#
_entry.id   f8b1184cb44aa06950c54a00fe7dfa8e
#
_cell.length_a   1.000
_cell.length_b   1.000
_cell.length_c   1.000
_cell.angle_alpha   90.00
_cell.angle_beta   90.00
_cell.angle_gamma   90.00
#
_symmetry.space_group_name_H-M   'P 1'
#
loop_
_entity.id
_entity.type
_entity.pdbx_description
1 polymer ?
#
loop_
_entity_poly.entity_id
_entity_poly.type
_entity_poly.pdbx_seq_one_letter_code
_entity_poly.pdbx_strand_id
1 'polypeptide(L)'
;MSKIGEWWKSLFGRDVVPNQAEHGHTSEVGYRPTMERRARLENPLFAVDYEYRAVVADIRRMDRQDGRVKRIHNRVARDVTRGGLVLNQPNPSKRVQREWRAFISRLQLDNAQKLKSDARALVMEGNLPMQWVIDDAGRVVAGVRMPSETLRPNVGVNGLFTNVQTAYTQMDLATGQDLAVFPLWQLTLARQDPDNYDDLSCLGRPFMDASREIWRKLGMTDTDLVIRRHHRSPMRLAHTLEGASPEELDRYQQGVEANKDLITTDFYSNKKGGVAAVQGDATMGEIGDVVYLLDTFFAGSPLPKGLAGYTDGLARDILEDLKRDYYDEVDQIQDVLAIVYQQGFRLHLLLQGINADAEEFAVHFAERRTETLNQTTDRALKLKALQLPQSMVWEELGYNAANVEKRREDDAKNYEPYPTDAHIPAVKVTPGNAPKGESATSVSNG
;
A
#
# COMPACT_ATOMS: atom_id res chain seq x y z
N MET A 1 27.64 -44.22 19.58
CA MET A 1 27.57 -43.48 18.31
C MET A 1 27.80 -44.48 17.18
N SER A 2 26.91 -44.54 16.19
CA SER A 2 27.03 -45.56 15.13
C SER A 2 28.09 -45.14 14.12
N LYS A 3 28.85 -46.11 13.59
CA LYS A 3 29.86 -45.93 12.54
C LYS A 3 29.34 -45.21 11.27
N ILE A 4 28.04 -45.16 11.10
CA ILE A 4 27.35 -44.45 10.02
C ILE A 4 27.40 -42.93 10.26
N GLY A 5 27.30 -42.44 11.53
CA GLY A 5 27.40 -41.03 11.84
C GLY A 5 28.79 -40.43 11.60
N GLU A 6 29.84 -41.22 11.85
CA GLU A 6 31.23 -40.80 11.61
C GLU A 6 31.55 -40.76 10.10
N TRP A 7 30.99 -41.70 9.33
CA TRP A 7 31.15 -41.74 7.88
C TRP A 7 30.45 -40.53 7.20
N TRP A 8 29.26 -40.13 7.67
CA TRP A 8 28.57 -38.91 7.22
C TRP A 8 29.34 -37.63 7.58
N LYS A 9 29.98 -37.59 8.76
CA LYS A 9 30.84 -36.45 9.14
C LYS A 9 32.06 -36.30 8.23
N SER A 10 32.63 -37.41 7.76
CA SER A 10 33.79 -37.38 6.85
C SER A 10 33.46 -36.96 5.44
N LEU A 11 32.25 -37.23 4.96
CA LEU A 11 31.79 -36.88 3.62
C LEU A 11 31.23 -35.46 3.47
N PHE A 12 30.56 -34.92 4.48
CA PHE A 12 29.85 -33.66 4.38
C PHE A 12 30.35 -32.58 5.37
N GLY A 13 31.33 -32.89 6.19
CA GLY A 13 32.04 -31.95 7.05
C GLY A 13 31.19 -31.18 8.06
N ARG A 14 29.96 -31.60 8.28
CA ARG A 14 29.04 -30.95 9.23
C ARG A 14 28.24 -31.98 10.03
N ASP A 15 28.14 -31.74 11.33
CA ASP A 15 27.10 -32.35 12.15
C ASP A 15 25.75 -31.80 11.71
N VAL A 16 25.00 -32.56 10.94
CA VAL A 16 23.57 -32.35 10.77
C VAL A 16 22.90 -32.86 12.04
N VAL A 17 23.18 -32.22 13.16
CA VAL A 17 22.34 -32.33 14.34
C VAL A 17 21.20 -31.37 14.08
N PRO A 18 19.94 -31.82 14.01
CA PRO A 18 18.83 -30.90 14.03
C PRO A 18 19.01 -30.01 15.25
N ASN A 19 18.93 -28.72 15.05
CA ASN A 19 19.20 -27.70 16.07
C ASN A 19 18.10 -27.74 17.13
N GLN A 20 18.12 -28.75 18.00
CA GLN A 20 17.22 -28.88 19.14
C GLN A 20 17.65 -28.00 20.31
N ALA A 21 18.86 -27.43 20.26
CA ALA A 21 19.52 -26.94 21.47
C ALA A 21 19.33 -25.46 21.77
N GLU A 22 18.97 -24.64 20.80
CA GLU A 22 18.99 -23.18 21.03
C GLU A 22 17.72 -22.63 21.70
N HIS A 23 16.63 -23.40 21.70
CA HIS A 23 15.38 -23.02 22.37
C HIS A 23 15.05 -23.98 23.55
N GLY A 24 15.96 -24.21 24.41
CA GLY A 24 16.09 -25.20 25.50
C GLY A 24 14.86 -25.65 26.28
N HIS A 25 13.65 -25.24 25.97
CA HIS A 25 12.41 -25.59 26.68
C HIS A 25 11.20 -25.84 25.75
N THR A 26 11.39 -25.93 24.45
CA THR A 26 10.31 -26.23 23.51
C THR A 26 10.53 -27.59 22.83
N SER A 27 9.44 -28.28 22.50
CA SER A 27 9.46 -29.53 21.74
C SER A 27 9.46 -29.28 20.22
N GLU A 28 9.73 -28.06 19.78
CA GLU A 28 9.66 -27.67 18.38
C GLU A 28 10.79 -28.27 17.56
N VAL A 29 10.43 -29.01 16.52
CA VAL A 29 11.36 -29.65 15.58
C VAL A 29 10.90 -29.42 14.15
N GLY A 30 11.84 -29.35 13.21
CA GLY A 30 11.57 -29.26 11.79
C GLY A 30 12.30 -28.13 11.08
N TYR A 31 12.13 -28.08 9.76
CA TYR A 31 12.70 -27.04 8.91
C TYR A 31 11.56 -26.22 8.28
N ARG A 32 11.51 -24.93 8.59
CA ARG A 32 10.51 -24.00 8.03
C ARG A 32 10.96 -23.31 6.76
N PRO A 33 12.26 -22.97 6.60
CA PRO A 33 12.73 -22.35 5.37
C PRO A 33 12.51 -23.22 4.15
N THR A 34 12.16 -22.60 3.02
CA THR A 34 12.15 -23.25 1.72
C THR A 34 13.55 -23.77 1.36
N MET A 35 13.63 -24.67 0.36
CA MET A 35 14.94 -25.22 -0.08
C MET A 35 15.90 -24.13 -0.53
N GLU A 36 15.41 -23.13 -1.25
CA GLU A 36 16.22 -21.98 -1.70
C GLU A 36 16.72 -21.15 -0.52
N ARG A 37 15.87 -20.90 0.48
CA ARG A 37 16.26 -20.15 1.69
C ARG A 37 17.24 -20.94 2.54
N ARG A 38 17.04 -22.24 2.65
CA ARG A 38 17.98 -23.09 3.36
C ARG A 38 19.37 -23.03 2.70
N ALA A 39 19.44 -23.08 1.37
CA ALA A 39 20.70 -22.94 0.65
C ALA A 39 21.38 -21.57 0.92
N ARG A 40 20.60 -20.49 1.05
CA ARG A 40 21.12 -19.17 1.44
C ARG A 40 21.66 -19.15 2.89
N LEU A 41 20.94 -19.77 3.82
CA LEU A 41 21.39 -19.85 5.23
C LEU A 41 22.67 -20.65 5.39
N GLU A 42 22.83 -21.71 4.60
CA GLU A 42 24.01 -22.57 4.63
C GLU A 42 25.23 -21.95 3.92
N ASN A 43 25.02 -21.00 3.03
CA ASN A 43 26.09 -20.34 2.29
C ASN A 43 26.18 -18.83 2.63
N PRO A 44 27.23 -18.38 3.37
CA PRO A 44 27.40 -16.97 3.75
C PRO A 44 27.42 -15.99 2.57
N LEU A 45 27.80 -16.44 1.36
CA LEU A 45 27.80 -15.60 0.17
C LEU A 45 26.39 -15.20 -0.27
N PHE A 46 25.36 -15.94 0.12
CA PHE A 46 23.96 -15.65 -0.18
C PHE A 46 23.21 -15.05 1.01
N ALA A 47 23.92 -14.50 1.99
CA ALA A 47 23.31 -13.90 3.20
C ALA A 47 22.40 -12.70 2.89
N VAL A 48 22.64 -12.01 1.76
CA VAL A 48 21.80 -10.89 1.30
C VAL A 48 20.73 -11.41 0.36
N ASP A 49 19.49 -11.01 0.56
CA ASP A 49 18.41 -11.30 -0.39
C ASP A 49 18.50 -10.34 -1.59
N TYR A 50 19.29 -10.73 -2.58
CA TYR A 50 19.50 -9.95 -3.81
C TYR A 50 18.22 -9.83 -4.63
N GLU A 51 17.35 -10.82 -4.59
CA GLU A 51 16.07 -10.80 -5.29
C GLU A 51 15.16 -9.71 -4.69
N TYR A 52 14.98 -9.70 -3.38
CA TYR A 52 14.21 -8.67 -2.69
C TYR A 52 14.76 -7.26 -2.95
N ARG A 53 16.08 -7.09 -2.93
CA ARG A 53 16.72 -5.81 -3.29
C ARG A 53 16.38 -5.35 -4.71
N ALA A 54 16.43 -6.27 -5.67
CA ALA A 54 16.08 -5.96 -7.05
C ALA A 54 14.60 -5.56 -7.16
N VAL A 55 13.71 -6.26 -6.45
CA VAL A 55 12.29 -5.92 -6.38
C VAL A 55 12.09 -4.50 -5.83
N VAL A 56 12.65 -4.18 -4.68
CA VAL A 56 12.53 -2.84 -4.06
C VAL A 56 13.08 -1.74 -4.97
N ALA A 57 14.23 -1.97 -5.62
CA ALA A 57 14.81 -1.03 -6.55
C ALA A 57 13.91 -0.78 -7.77
N ASP A 58 13.31 -1.84 -8.32
CA ASP A 58 12.36 -1.75 -9.42
C ASP A 58 11.09 -0.98 -9.02
N ILE A 59 10.49 -1.30 -7.88
CA ILE A 59 9.27 -0.61 -7.40
C ILE A 59 9.55 0.87 -7.15
N ARG A 60 10.69 1.22 -6.55
CA ARG A 60 11.10 2.62 -6.38
C ARG A 60 11.33 3.34 -7.72
N ARG A 61 11.81 2.61 -8.74
CA ARG A 61 11.93 3.14 -10.11
C ARG A 61 10.55 3.36 -10.73
N MET A 62 9.66 2.38 -10.66
CA MET A 62 8.27 2.48 -11.13
C MET A 62 7.55 3.68 -10.49
N ASP A 63 7.65 3.85 -9.19
CA ASP A 63 7.04 4.97 -8.45
C ASP A 63 7.57 6.35 -8.89
N ARG A 64 8.85 6.43 -9.28
CA ARG A 64 9.44 7.69 -9.77
C ARG A 64 9.09 8.01 -11.20
N GLN A 65 8.95 6.99 -12.05
CA GLN A 65 8.78 7.15 -13.49
C GLN A 65 7.31 7.15 -13.92
N ASP A 66 6.43 6.47 -13.18
CA ASP A 66 5.02 6.30 -13.56
C ASP A 66 4.07 6.98 -12.57
N GLY A 67 3.31 7.96 -13.05
CA GLY A 67 2.30 8.66 -12.27
C GLY A 67 1.17 7.75 -11.78
N ARG A 68 0.87 6.66 -12.48
CA ARG A 68 -0.13 5.65 -12.08
C ARG A 68 0.32 4.92 -10.82
N VAL A 69 1.55 4.40 -10.83
CA VAL A 69 2.17 3.71 -9.69
C VAL A 69 2.26 4.64 -8.48
N LYS A 70 2.76 5.85 -8.68
CA LYS A 70 2.84 6.87 -7.63
C LYS A 70 1.48 7.21 -7.04
N ARG A 71 0.44 7.27 -7.87
CA ARG A 71 -0.94 7.51 -7.42
C ARG A 71 -1.46 6.36 -6.58
N ILE A 72 -1.21 5.10 -6.99
CA ILE A 72 -1.59 3.89 -6.25
C ILE A 72 -0.97 3.94 -4.84
N HIS A 73 0.36 4.03 -4.74
CA HIS A 73 1.05 4.07 -3.45
C HIS A 73 0.57 5.20 -2.54
N ASN A 74 0.40 6.42 -3.09
CA ASN A 74 -0.06 7.57 -2.31
C ASN A 74 -1.53 7.46 -1.89
N ARG A 75 -2.38 6.86 -2.72
CA ARG A 75 -3.80 6.67 -2.43
C ARG A 75 -3.98 5.64 -1.33
N VAL A 76 -3.38 4.46 -1.49
CA VAL A 76 -3.44 3.39 -0.50
C VAL A 76 -2.88 3.87 0.85
N ALA A 77 -1.68 4.46 0.86
CA ALA A 77 -1.08 4.98 2.10
C ALA A 77 -1.96 6.03 2.81
N ARG A 78 -2.61 6.90 2.05
CA ARG A 78 -3.55 7.89 2.60
C ARG A 78 -4.78 7.22 3.19
N ASP A 79 -5.35 6.25 2.48
CA ASP A 79 -6.59 5.61 2.87
C ASP A 79 -6.36 4.66 4.07
N VAL A 80 -5.18 4.02 4.17
CA VAL A 80 -4.72 3.28 5.36
C VAL A 80 -4.67 4.16 6.62
N THR A 81 -4.16 5.39 6.50
CA THR A 81 -3.87 6.23 7.68
C THR A 81 -4.95 7.26 8.00
N ARG A 82 -6.04 7.27 7.26
CA ARG A 82 -7.06 8.33 7.32
C ARG A 82 -7.74 8.47 8.69
N GLY A 83 -7.96 7.37 9.40
CA GLY A 83 -8.62 7.38 10.70
C GLY A 83 -7.70 7.78 11.87
N GLY A 84 -6.37 7.70 11.67
CA GLY A 84 -5.41 7.82 12.76
C GLY A 84 -5.40 6.59 13.67
N LEU A 85 -4.45 6.56 14.61
CA LEU A 85 -4.29 5.45 15.56
C LEU A 85 -5.16 5.67 16.80
N VAL A 86 -5.81 4.60 17.24
CA VAL A 86 -6.67 4.56 18.41
C VAL A 86 -6.23 3.44 19.33
N LEU A 87 -6.23 3.70 20.63
CA LEU A 87 -6.03 2.71 21.67
C LEU A 87 -7.39 2.17 22.13
N ASN A 88 -7.60 0.89 21.97
CA ASN A 88 -8.74 0.17 22.54
C ASN A 88 -8.32 -0.58 23.81
N GLN A 89 -9.05 -0.39 24.89
CA GLN A 89 -8.88 -1.11 26.16
C GLN A 89 -10.26 -1.55 26.65
N PRO A 90 -10.48 -2.85 26.91
CA PRO A 90 -11.73 -3.33 27.53
C PRO A 90 -11.97 -2.68 28.90
N ASN A 91 -10.91 -2.52 29.69
CA ASN A 91 -10.93 -1.85 30.98
C ASN A 91 -10.04 -0.60 30.94
N PRO A 92 -10.58 0.59 30.65
CA PRO A 92 -9.78 1.80 30.47
C PRO A 92 -8.99 2.21 31.71
N SER A 93 -7.66 2.14 31.62
CA SER A 93 -6.74 2.62 32.67
C SER A 93 -6.33 4.07 32.38
N LYS A 94 -6.61 4.99 33.31
CA LYS A 94 -6.20 6.40 33.18
C LYS A 94 -4.68 6.56 33.00
N ARG A 95 -3.89 5.66 33.61
CA ARG A 95 -2.43 5.68 33.50
C ARG A 95 -1.99 5.32 32.09
N VAL A 96 -2.51 4.22 31.53
CA VAL A 96 -2.20 3.77 30.16
C VAL A 96 -2.64 4.79 29.13
N GLN A 97 -3.83 5.38 29.26
CA GLN A 97 -4.31 6.42 28.35
C GLN A 97 -3.45 7.69 28.37
N ARG A 98 -2.92 8.06 29.55
CA ARG A 98 -1.99 9.19 29.66
C ARG A 98 -0.68 8.87 28.93
N GLU A 99 -0.11 7.69 29.17
CA GLU A 99 1.13 7.27 28.49
C GLU A 99 0.91 7.13 26.97
N TRP A 100 -0.24 6.66 26.53
CA TRP A 100 -0.59 6.61 25.11
C TRP A 100 -0.58 7.99 24.45
N ARG A 101 -1.25 8.97 25.07
CA ARG A 101 -1.25 10.36 24.54
C ARG A 101 0.17 10.93 24.48
N ALA A 102 0.96 10.69 25.51
CA ALA A 102 2.36 11.11 25.55
C ALA A 102 3.21 10.39 24.48
N PHE A 103 2.98 9.10 24.25
CA PHE A 103 3.63 8.31 23.21
C PHE A 103 3.29 8.83 21.81
N ILE A 104 2.01 9.02 21.50
CA ILE A 104 1.54 9.56 20.22
C ILE A 104 2.19 10.92 19.93
N SER A 105 2.18 11.83 20.89
CA SER A 105 2.75 13.18 20.74
C SER A 105 4.27 13.15 20.54
N ARG A 106 5.00 12.33 21.31
CA ARG A 106 6.47 12.22 21.16
C ARG A 106 6.89 11.64 19.82
N LEU A 107 6.19 10.63 19.34
CA LEU A 107 6.49 9.98 18.05
C LEU A 107 5.86 10.72 16.86
N GLN A 108 5.14 11.81 17.11
CA GLN A 108 4.42 12.59 16.08
C GLN A 108 3.43 11.73 15.26
N LEU A 109 2.78 10.77 15.92
CA LEU A 109 1.82 9.87 15.26
C LEU A 109 0.44 10.54 15.06
N ASP A 110 0.21 11.69 15.67
CA ASP A 110 -0.86 12.64 15.36
C ASP A 110 -0.61 13.41 14.06
N ASN A 111 0.62 13.41 13.56
CA ASN A 111 0.97 13.99 12.28
C ASN A 111 0.65 13.02 11.14
N ALA A 112 -0.36 13.35 10.35
CA ALA A 112 -0.79 12.56 9.19
C ALA A 112 0.34 12.26 8.19
N GLN A 113 1.36 13.13 8.09
CA GLN A 113 2.48 12.93 7.19
C GLN A 113 3.41 11.79 7.64
N LYS A 114 3.64 11.67 8.95
CA LYS A 114 4.47 10.58 9.50
C LYS A 114 3.82 9.22 9.26
N LEU A 115 2.57 9.05 9.68
CA LEU A 115 1.81 7.83 9.46
C LEU A 115 1.71 7.45 7.97
N LYS A 116 1.38 8.44 7.13
CA LYS A 116 1.31 8.23 5.69
C LYS A 116 2.66 7.80 5.10
N SER A 117 3.77 8.37 5.58
CA SER A 117 5.12 7.99 5.12
C SER A 117 5.44 6.54 5.47
N ASP A 118 5.06 6.10 6.67
CA ASP A 118 5.30 4.73 7.14
C ASP A 118 4.41 3.72 6.39
N ALA A 119 3.11 4.02 6.23
CA ALA A 119 2.21 3.21 5.42
C ALA A 119 2.67 3.10 3.97
N ARG A 120 3.15 4.22 3.38
CA ARG A 120 3.66 4.21 2.01
C ARG A 120 4.89 3.33 1.86
N ALA A 121 5.78 3.31 2.84
CA ALA A 121 6.94 2.43 2.83
C ALA A 121 6.53 0.95 2.90
N LEU A 122 5.59 0.60 3.77
CA LEU A 122 5.07 -0.76 3.87
C LEU A 122 4.49 -1.23 2.53
N VAL A 123 3.65 -0.42 1.88
CA VAL A 123 3.04 -0.73 0.58
C VAL A 123 4.08 -0.88 -0.53
N MET A 124 5.10 0.01 -0.56
CA MET A 124 6.14 0.01 -1.60
C MET A 124 7.18 -1.09 -1.45
N GLU A 125 7.51 -1.45 -0.22
CA GLU A 125 8.64 -2.34 0.08
C GLU A 125 8.19 -3.68 0.63
N GLY A 126 6.91 -3.81 1.02
CA GLY A 126 6.37 -5.01 1.66
C GLY A 126 6.89 -5.24 3.08
N ASN A 127 7.79 -4.39 3.55
CA ASN A 127 8.41 -4.47 4.86
C ASN A 127 8.51 -3.11 5.51
N LEU A 128 8.24 -3.06 6.81
CA LEU A 128 8.42 -1.86 7.62
C LEU A 128 9.24 -2.18 8.86
N PRO A 129 10.56 -2.10 8.77
CA PRO A 129 11.42 -2.20 9.94
C PRO A 129 11.43 -0.88 10.71
N MET A 130 10.98 -0.91 11.96
CA MET A 130 10.92 0.23 12.85
C MET A 130 11.85 0.02 14.04
N GLN A 131 12.87 0.85 14.13
CA GLN A 131 13.77 0.90 15.29
C GLN A 131 13.18 1.82 16.37
N TRP A 132 13.12 1.33 17.61
CA TRP A 132 12.68 2.10 18.75
C TRP A 132 13.88 2.75 19.45
N VAL A 133 13.85 4.07 19.53
CA VAL A 133 14.88 4.86 20.23
C VAL A 133 14.37 5.17 21.63
N ILE A 134 15.21 4.90 22.65
CA ILE A 134 14.89 5.03 24.05
C ILE A 134 15.78 6.10 24.66
N ASP A 135 15.23 6.95 25.53
CA ASP A 135 15.99 7.93 26.31
C ASP A 135 16.49 7.33 27.65
N ASP A 136 17.33 8.10 28.36
CA ASP A 136 17.88 7.69 29.65
C ASP A 136 16.81 7.50 30.75
N ALA A 137 15.62 8.05 30.56
CA ALA A 137 14.48 7.86 31.45
C ALA A 137 13.65 6.61 31.12
N GLY A 138 14.12 5.76 30.21
CA GLY A 138 13.41 4.56 29.79
C GLY A 138 12.15 4.84 28.98
N ARG A 139 12.09 5.96 28.25
CA ARG A 139 10.93 6.29 27.41
C ARG A 139 11.27 6.09 25.95
N VAL A 140 10.36 5.50 25.20
CA VAL A 140 10.45 5.49 23.73
C VAL A 140 10.21 6.91 23.22
N VAL A 141 11.22 7.50 22.59
CA VAL A 141 11.20 8.90 22.12
C VAL A 141 11.05 9.01 20.61
N ALA A 142 11.43 7.99 19.85
CA ALA A 142 11.28 7.98 18.40
C ALA A 142 11.10 6.56 17.87
N GLY A 143 10.31 6.44 16.80
CA GLY A 143 10.28 5.29 15.90
C GLY A 143 10.97 5.67 14.59
N VAL A 144 12.16 5.10 14.34
CA VAL A 144 12.96 5.37 13.17
C VAL A 144 12.82 4.23 12.17
N ARG A 145 12.32 4.54 10.99
CA ARG A 145 12.22 3.56 9.91
C ARG A 145 13.60 3.27 9.32
N MET A 146 13.95 1.99 9.27
CA MET A 146 15.18 1.53 8.66
C MET A 146 14.96 1.16 7.19
N PRO A 147 15.99 1.24 6.32
CA PRO A 147 15.91 0.70 4.96
C PRO A 147 15.73 -0.82 4.99
N SER A 148 14.61 -1.30 4.45
CA SER A 148 14.22 -2.71 4.55
C SER A 148 15.20 -3.65 3.84
N GLU A 149 15.78 -3.22 2.74
CA GLU A 149 16.76 -3.97 1.96
C GLU A 149 18.13 -4.14 2.63
N THR A 150 18.40 -3.38 3.69
CA THR A 150 19.66 -3.48 4.44
C THR A 150 19.58 -4.44 5.62
N LEU A 151 18.37 -4.86 6.00
CA LEU A 151 18.16 -5.67 7.18
C LEU A 151 18.15 -7.17 6.85
N ARG A 152 18.87 -7.91 7.67
CA ARG A 152 18.90 -9.36 7.67
C ARG A 152 18.43 -9.89 9.03
N PRO A 153 17.35 -10.67 9.09
CA PRO A 153 16.99 -11.43 10.27
C PRO A 153 18.00 -12.57 10.53
N ASN A 154 18.48 -12.71 11.76
CA ASN A 154 19.42 -13.76 12.17
C ASN A 154 18.65 -14.99 12.66
N VAL A 155 18.17 -15.78 11.71
CA VAL A 155 17.26 -16.90 11.91
C VAL A 155 17.98 -18.22 11.63
N GLY A 156 17.74 -19.20 12.48
CA GLY A 156 18.25 -20.56 12.28
C GLY A 156 17.43 -21.36 11.26
N VAL A 157 17.84 -22.58 11.01
CA VAL A 157 17.15 -23.48 10.06
C VAL A 157 15.73 -23.89 10.49
N ASN A 158 15.38 -23.69 11.74
CA ASN A 158 14.02 -23.87 12.25
C ASN A 158 13.09 -22.68 12.00
N GLY A 159 13.56 -21.61 11.33
CA GLY A 159 12.77 -20.41 11.04
C GLY A 159 12.64 -19.43 12.21
N LEU A 160 13.28 -19.67 13.34
CA LEU A 160 13.25 -18.81 14.53
C LEU A 160 14.58 -18.08 14.74
N PHE A 161 14.54 -16.97 15.49
CA PHE A 161 15.76 -16.24 15.84
C PHE A 161 16.72 -17.11 16.65
N THR A 162 17.96 -17.14 16.22
CA THR A 162 19.04 -17.86 16.90
C THR A 162 19.33 -17.26 18.27
N ASN A 163 19.33 -15.93 18.35
CA ASN A 163 19.52 -15.19 19.58
C ASN A 163 18.70 -13.90 19.57
N VAL A 164 17.88 -13.70 20.58
CA VAL A 164 17.01 -12.52 20.72
C VAL A 164 17.78 -11.20 20.93
N GLN A 165 19.03 -11.27 21.40
CA GLN A 165 19.89 -10.09 21.58
C GLN A 165 20.57 -9.65 20.27
N THR A 166 20.62 -10.52 19.29
CA THR A 166 21.21 -10.27 17.97
C THR A 166 20.24 -10.66 16.86
N ALA A 167 18.95 -10.31 17.04
CA ALA A 167 17.88 -10.78 16.16
C ALA A 167 17.99 -10.24 14.73
N TYR A 168 18.44 -9.00 14.58
CA TYR A 168 18.56 -8.36 13.28
C TYR A 168 19.95 -7.76 13.08
N THR A 169 20.47 -7.88 11.89
CA THR A 169 21.72 -7.23 11.48
C THR A 169 21.44 -6.27 10.33
N GLN A 170 21.90 -5.04 10.44
CA GLN A 170 21.95 -4.12 9.32
C GLN A 170 23.27 -4.28 8.58
N MET A 171 23.18 -4.44 7.27
CA MET A 171 24.32 -4.67 6.41
C MET A 171 24.57 -3.48 5.48
N ASP A 172 25.82 -3.22 5.21
CA ASP A 172 26.21 -2.36 4.09
C ASP A 172 26.03 -3.14 2.77
N LEU A 173 25.19 -2.60 1.91
CA LEU A 173 24.85 -3.24 0.64
C LEU A 173 26.00 -3.22 -0.39
N ALA A 174 26.99 -2.33 -0.21
CA ALA A 174 28.13 -2.23 -1.11
C ALA A 174 29.25 -3.19 -0.72
N THR A 175 29.53 -3.31 0.58
CA THR A 175 30.64 -4.10 1.10
C THR A 175 30.22 -5.44 1.68
N GLY A 176 28.94 -5.62 1.99
CA GLY A 176 28.41 -6.79 2.68
C GLY A 176 28.81 -6.88 4.16
N GLN A 177 29.38 -5.82 4.72
CA GLN A 177 29.78 -5.79 6.12
C GLN A 177 28.60 -5.45 7.03
N ASP A 178 28.62 -6.00 8.26
CA ASP A 178 27.64 -5.71 9.29
C ASP A 178 27.90 -4.30 9.84
N LEU A 179 26.89 -3.41 9.74
CA LEU A 179 26.93 -2.03 10.23
C LEU A 179 26.44 -1.93 11.68
N ALA A 180 25.36 -2.63 12.00
CA ALA A 180 24.74 -2.61 13.32
C ALA A 180 23.98 -3.89 13.58
N VAL A 181 23.86 -4.26 14.86
CA VAL A 181 23.09 -5.41 15.31
C VAL A 181 22.02 -4.94 16.28
N PHE A 182 20.79 -5.43 16.08
CA PHE A 182 19.65 -5.03 16.88
C PHE A 182 19.05 -6.22 17.63
N PRO A 183 18.77 -6.08 18.92
CA PRO A 183 17.97 -7.04 19.64
C PRO A 183 16.51 -6.99 19.21
N LEU A 184 15.79 -8.08 19.42
CA LEU A 184 14.39 -8.24 19.01
C LEU A 184 13.46 -7.17 19.59
N TRP A 185 13.71 -6.72 20.82
CA TRP A 185 12.90 -5.69 21.48
C TRP A 185 13.09 -4.30 20.90
N GLN A 186 14.24 -4.02 20.27
CA GLN A 186 14.58 -2.69 19.74
C GLN A 186 14.07 -2.46 18.33
N LEU A 187 13.86 -3.53 17.56
CA LEU A 187 13.43 -3.45 16.15
C LEU A 187 12.21 -4.31 15.90
N THR A 188 11.14 -3.68 15.46
CA THR A 188 9.92 -4.37 15.02
C THR A 188 9.89 -4.40 13.49
N LEU A 189 9.77 -5.59 12.90
CA LEU A 189 9.64 -5.77 11.46
C LEU A 189 8.22 -6.20 11.12
N ALA A 190 7.44 -5.29 10.55
CA ALA A 190 6.18 -5.65 9.91
C ALA A 190 6.45 -6.19 8.50
N ARG A 191 5.77 -7.27 8.15
CA ARG A 191 5.91 -7.96 6.86
C ARG A 191 4.53 -8.09 6.23
N GLN A 192 4.44 -7.68 4.99
CA GLN A 192 3.25 -7.84 4.18
C GLN A 192 3.44 -9.01 3.23
N ASP A 193 2.48 -9.92 3.18
CA ASP A 193 2.46 -11.08 2.28
C ASP A 193 3.81 -11.83 2.20
N PRO A 194 4.34 -12.33 3.35
CA PRO A 194 5.57 -13.12 3.33
C PRO A 194 5.30 -14.50 2.73
N ASP A 195 6.21 -15.01 1.90
CA ASP A 195 6.09 -16.32 1.24
C ASP A 195 5.93 -17.48 2.23
N ASN A 196 6.55 -17.35 3.40
CA ASN A 196 6.41 -18.29 4.51
C ASN A 196 6.32 -17.53 5.83
N TYR A 197 5.11 -17.43 6.37
CA TYR A 197 4.84 -16.66 7.59
C TYR A 197 5.60 -17.17 8.82
N ASP A 198 5.74 -18.48 8.97
CA ASP A 198 6.40 -19.10 10.14
C ASP A 198 7.93 -19.06 10.06
N ASP A 199 8.48 -18.71 8.91
CA ASP A 199 9.90 -18.42 8.75
C ASP A 199 10.17 -16.93 8.99
N LEU A 200 10.76 -16.60 10.13
CA LEU A 200 11.05 -15.22 10.48
C LEU A 200 12.16 -14.57 9.63
N SER A 201 12.87 -15.36 8.82
CA SER A 201 13.80 -14.83 7.82
C SER A 201 13.11 -14.40 6.53
N CYS A 202 11.86 -14.82 6.32
CA CYS A 202 11.09 -14.49 5.14
C CYS A 202 10.68 -13.00 5.16
N LEU A 203 11.12 -12.25 4.17
CA LEU A 203 10.71 -10.86 4.02
C LEU A 203 9.35 -10.79 3.31
N GLY A 204 8.60 -9.74 3.61
CA GLY A 204 7.34 -9.46 2.93
C GLY A 204 7.54 -9.01 1.49
N ARG A 205 6.48 -9.08 0.69
CA ARG A 205 6.49 -8.71 -0.72
C ARG A 205 5.74 -7.40 -0.95
N PRO A 206 6.25 -6.50 -1.80
CA PRO A 206 5.53 -5.31 -2.22
C PRO A 206 4.26 -5.67 -2.99
N PHE A 207 3.20 -4.90 -2.86
CA PHE A 207 1.96 -5.12 -3.61
C PHE A 207 2.15 -5.16 -5.13
N MET A 208 3.02 -4.31 -5.64
CA MET A 208 3.25 -4.19 -7.08
C MET A 208 4.32 -5.17 -7.62
N ASP A 209 4.77 -6.14 -6.80
CA ASP A 209 5.83 -7.07 -7.22
C ASP A 209 5.40 -7.88 -8.44
N ALA A 210 4.24 -8.53 -8.39
CA ALA A 210 3.71 -9.32 -9.50
C ALA A 210 3.43 -8.47 -10.77
N SER A 211 3.16 -7.18 -10.61
CA SER A 211 2.84 -6.27 -11.72
C SER A 211 4.06 -5.66 -12.42
N ARG A 212 5.29 -5.91 -11.95
CA ARG A 212 6.51 -5.31 -12.51
C ARG A 212 6.73 -5.63 -13.98
N GLU A 213 6.48 -6.87 -14.37
CA GLU A 213 6.67 -7.28 -15.76
C GLU A 213 5.61 -6.68 -16.68
N ILE A 214 4.36 -6.65 -16.23
CA ILE A 214 3.27 -6.01 -17.00
C ILE A 214 3.53 -4.52 -17.15
N TRP A 215 4.03 -3.85 -16.10
CA TRP A 215 4.42 -2.43 -16.17
C TRP A 215 5.50 -2.18 -17.22
N ARG A 216 6.53 -3.04 -17.32
CA ARG A 216 7.57 -2.92 -18.36
C ARG A 216 6.97 -3.08 -19.76
N LYS A 217 6.12 -4.10 -19.96
CA LYS A 217 5.43 -4.33 -21.24
C LYS A 217 4.55 -3.15 -21.63
N LEU A 218 3.78 -2.62 -20.67
CA LEU A 218 2.93 -1.45 -20.89
C LEU A 218 3.76 -0.22 -21.30
N GLY A 219 4.90 0.03 -20.65
CA GLY A 219 5.79 1.13 -21.01
C GLY A 219 6.43 0.97 -22.41
N MET A 220 6.77 -0.25 -22.80
CA MET A 220 7.24 -0.55 -24.16
C MET A 220 6.14 -0.29 -25.19
N THR A 221 4.93 -0.80 -24.98
CA THR A 221 3.80 -0.64 -25.87
C THR A 221 3.38 0.83 -25.99
N ASP A 222 3.37 1.59 -24.88
CA ASP A 222 3.13 3.05 -24.91
C ASP A 222 4.17 3.75 -25.79
N THR A 223 5.44 3.37 -25.68
CA THR A 223 6.53 3.95 -26.49
C THR A 223 6.37 3.59 -27.97
N ASP A 224 6.10 2.31 -28.26
CA ASP A 224 5.89 1.83 -29.64
C ASP A 224 4.68 2.52 -30.30
N LEU A 225 3.62 2.76 -29.54
CA LEU A 225 2.45 3.50 -30.01
C LEU A 225 2.82 4.94 -30.40
N VAL A 226 3.63 5.62 -29.60
CA VAL A 226 4.10 6.99 -29.90
C VAL A 226 5.00 6.98 -31.11
N ILE A 227 5.97 6.06 -31.19
CA ILE A 227 6.87 5.91 -32.36
C ILE A 227 6.06 5.61 -33.62
N ARG A 228 5.11 4.66 -33.56
CA ARG A 228 4.23 4.30 -34.67
C ARG A 228 3.44 5.52 -35.16
N ARG A 229 2.82 6.28 -34.26
CA ARG A 229 2.07 7.49 -34.61
C ARG A 229 2.98 8.57 -35.14
N HIS A 230 4.15 8.78 -34.55
CA HIS A 230 5.09 9.80 -35.01
C HIS A 230 5.62 9.51 -36.42
N HIS A 231 5.99 8.27 -36.71
CA HIS A 231 6.58 7.89 -38.01
C HIS A 231 5.56 7.58 -39.11
N ARG A 232 4.35 7.14 -38.74
CA ARG A 232 3.33 6.71 -39.75
C ARG A 232 2.15 7.64 -39.90
N SER A 233 1.92 8.56 -39.00
CA SER A 233 0.84 9.54 -39.08
C SER A 233 1.06 10.59 -40.17
N PRO A 234 2.28 11.08 -40.38
CA PRO A 234 2.50 12.02 -41.49
C PRO A 234 2.19 11.36 -42.84
N MET A 235 1.49 12.07 -43.68
CA MET A 235 1.22 11.64 -45.04
C MET A 235 2.55 11.52 -45.78
N ARG A 236 2.84 10.35 -46.30
CA ARG A 236 4.03 10.08 -47.11
C ARG A 236 3.64 10.16 -48.56
N LEU A 237 4.43 10.89 -49.33
CA LEU A 237 4.19 11.07 -50.75
C LEU A 237 5.28 10.30 -51.52
N ALA A 238 4.88 9.56 -52.52
CA ALA A 238 5.78 9.01 -53.51
C ALA A 238 5.85 10.01 -54.69
N HIS A 239 6.97 10.69 -54.79
CA HIS A 239 7.23 11.62 -55.87
C HIS A 239 7.90 10.88 -57.03
N THR A 240 7.30 10.89 -58.18
CA THR A 240 7.89 10.23 -59.35
C THR A 240 8.07 11.24 -60.46
N LEU A 241 9.31 11.46 -60.85
CA LEU A 241 9.70 12.32 -61.97
C LEU A 241 10.13 11.43 -63.13
N GLU A 242 9.21 11.16 -64.03
CA GLU A 242 9.46 10.28 -65.18
C GLU A 242 10.50 10.89 -66.13
N GLY A 243 11.58 10.16 -66.39
CA GLY A 243 12.64 10.57 -67.30
C GLY A 243 13.64 11.57 -66.76
N ALA A 244 13.53 11.96 -65.49
CA ALA A 244 14.50 12.86 -64.85
C ALA A 244 15.85 12.16 -64.61
N SER A 245 16.93 12.90 -64.75
CA SER A 245 18.26 12.47 -64.38
C SER A 245 18.36 12.37 -62.82
N PRO A 246 19.28 11.56 -62.29
CA PRO A 246 19.51 11.48 -60.82
C PRO A 246 19.76 12.86 -60.19
N GLU A 247 20.46 13.73 -60.90
CA GLU A 247 20.82 15.12 -60.43
C GLU A 247 19.59 16.03 -60.39
N GLU A 248 18.61 15.85 -61.27
CA GLU A 248 17.33 16.58 -61.29
C GLU A 248 16.42 16.07 -60.16
N LEU A 249 16.46 14.77 -59.90
CA LEU A 249 15.67 14.16 -58.81
C LEU A 249 16.22 14.66 -57.45
N ASP A 250 17.52 14.69 -57.30
CA ASP A 250 18.18 15.20 -56.07
C ASP A 250 17.89 16.67 -55.83
N ARG A 251 17.90 17.50 -56.87
CA ARG A 251 17.56 18.92 -56.82
C ARG A 251 16.10 19.14 -56.42
N TYR A 252 15.20 18.33 -56.98
CA TYR A 252 13.77 18.37 -56.63
C TYR A 252 13.57 17.94 -55.17
N GLN A 253 14.22 16.84 -54.73
CA GLN A 253 14.19 16.36 -53.37
C GLN A 253 14.66 17.44 -52.37
N GLN A 254 15.80 18.06 -52.63
CA GLN A 254 16.31 19.15 -51.80
C GLN A 254 15.32 20.34 -51.73
N GLY A 255 14.69 20.68 -52.84
CA GLY A 255 13.71 21.76 -52.89
C GLY A 255 12.44 21.43 -52.07
N VAL A 256 11.99 20.17 -52.06
CA VAL A 256 10.84 19.74 -51.28
C VAL A 256 11.19 19.64 -49.82
N GLU A 257 12.35 19.10 -49.48
CA GLU A 257 12.81 18.94 -48.09
C GLU A 257 13.10 20.29 -47.41
N ALA A 258 13.62 21.26 -48.18
CA ALA A 258 13.89 22.62 -47.67
C ALA A 258 12.61 23.39 -47.26
N ASN A 259 11.46 23.01 -47.80
CA ASN A 259 10.17 23.62 -47.51
C ASN A 259 9.28 22.82 -46.55
N LYS A 260 9.80 21.78 -45.91
CA LYS A 260 9.05 20.93 -44.98
C LYS A 260 9.26 21.32 -43.53
N ASP A 261 8.18 21.68 -42.85
CA ASP A 261 8.15 21.94 -41.42
C ASP A 261 7.91 20.68 -40.59
N LEU A 262 7.68 19.51 -41.23
CA LEU A 262 7.30 18.27 -40.58
C LEU A 262 8.32 17.13 -40.86
N ILE A 263 8.52 16.25 -39.90
CA ILE A 263 9.28 15.02 -40.06
C ILE A 263 8.49 14.04 -40.93
N THR A 264 8.67 14.12 -42.23
CA THR A 264 8.07 13.21 -43.23
C THR A 264 9.19 12.53 -44.02
N THR A 265 9.00 11.25 -44.30
CA THR A 265 9.87 10.52 -45.21
C THR A 265 9.12 10.27 -46.50
N ASP A 266 9.41 11.03 -47.53
CA ASP A 266 8.83 10.84 -48.85
C ASP A 266 9.70 9.94 -49.71
N PHE A 267 9.11 9.31 -50.70
CA PHE A 267 9.81 8.44 -51.63
C PHE A 267 9.97 9.16 -52.96
N TYR A 268 11.18 9.17 -53.50
CA TYR A 268 11.51 9.81 -54.77
C TYR A 268 11.96 8.73 -55.78
N SER A 269 11.40 8.78 -57.01
CA SER A 269 11.74 7.85 -58.07
C SER A 269 11.72 8.52 -59.42
N ASN A 270 12.61 8.09 -60.32
CA ASN A 270 12.63 8.55 -61.71
C ASN A 270 11.98 7.56 -62.70
N LYS A 271 11.34 6.50 -62.17
CA LYS A 271 10.62 5.53 -63.00
C LYS A 271 9.20 5.99 -63.27
N LYS A 272 8.55 5.38 -64.27
CA LYS A 272 7.19 5.73 -64.71
C LYS A 272 6.19 5.65 -63.54
N GLY A 273 5.50 6.74 -63.25
CA GLY A 273 4.51 6.85 -62.20
C GLY A 273 4.05 8.30 -62.01
N GLY A 274 3.35 8.60 -60.96
CA GLY A 274 2.90 9.94 -60.54
C GLY A 274 3.08 10.13 -59.05
N VAL A 275 2.74 11.28 -58.50
CA VAL A 275 2.69 11.49 -57.05
C VAL A 275 1.52 10.69 -56.50
N ALA A 276 1.81 9.69 -55.73
CA ALA A 276 0.81 8.89 -55.06
C ALA A 276 1.00 8.97 -53.55
N ALA A 277 -0.09 9.10 -52.81
CA ALA A 277 -0.02 8.99 -51.35
C ALA A 277 0.28 7.53 -50.99
N VAL A 278 1.36 7.32 -50.26
CA VAL A 278 1.61 6.03 -49.60
C VAL A 278 0.70 5.94 -48.39
N GLN A 279 -0.25 5.03 -48.49
CA GLN A 279 -1.29 4.87 -47.47
C GLN A 279 -0.61 4.56 -46.11
N GLY A 280 -0.89 5.39 -45.10
CA GLY A 280 -0.45 5.16 -43.73
C GLY A 280 -1.15 3.95 -43.13
N ASP A 281 -0.82 3.63 -41.89
CA ASP A 281 -1.44 2.53 -41.17
C ASP A 281 -2.92 2.87 -40.86
N ALA A 282 -3.85 2.14 -41.46
CA ALA A 282 -5.30 2.35 -41.27
C ALA A 282 -5.76 2.03 -39.85
N THR A 283 -4.93 1.28 -39.09
CA THR A 283 -5.24 0.81 -37.74
C THR A 283 -4.56 1.65 -36.62
N MET A 284 -4.11 2.87 -36.94
CA MET A 284 -3.48 3.76 -35.95
C MET A 284 -4.40 4.17 -34.79
N GLY A 285 -5.69 4.01 -34.93
CA GLY A 285 -6.69 4.24 -33.87
C GLY A 285 -6.83 3.09 -32.89
N GLU A 286 -6.33 1.91 -33.23
CA GLU A 286 -6.41 0.73 -32.36
C GLU A 286 -5.44 0.84 -31.21
N ILE A 287 -5.99 0.83 -29.99
CA ILE A 287 -5.25 0.87 -28.73
C ILE A 287 -5.57 -0.34 -27.84
N GLY A 288 -6.13 -1.40 -28.42
CA GLY A 288 -6.61 -2.58 -27.70
C GLY A 288 -5.53 -3.22 -26.83
N ASP A 289 -4.30 -3.31 -27.34
CA ASP A 289 -3.17 -3.89 -26.62
C ASP A 289 -2.80 -3.04 -25.39
N VAL A 290 -2.82 -1.71 -25.53
CA VAL A 290 -2.54 -0.80 -24.41
C VAL A 290 -3.63 -0.91 -23.34
N VAL A 291 -4.90 -0.99 -23.75
CA VAL A 291 -6.03 -1.15 -22.83
C VAL A 291 -5.95 -2.48 -22.10
N TYR A 292 -5.67 -3.57 -22.80
CA TYR A 292 -5.47 -4.90 -22.21
C TYR A 292 -4.35 -4.92 -21.17
N LEU A 293 -3.18 -4.38 -21.50
CA LEU A 293 -2.06 -4.30 -20.56
C LEU A 293 -2.36 -3.40 -19.37
N LEU A 294 -3.10 -2.31 -19.59
CA LEU A 294 -3.54 -1.42 -18.52
C LEU A 294 -4.53 -2.12 -17.57
N ASP A 295 -5.47 -2.87 -18.11
CA ASP A 295 -6.42 -3.67 -17.31
C ASP A 295 -5.70 -4.73 -16.50
N THR A 296 -4.77 -5.46 -17.11
CA THR A 296 -3.95 -6.47 -16.45
C THR A 296 -3.07 -5.85 -15.36
N PHE A 297 -2.51 -4.65 -15.59
CA PHE A 297 -1.73 -3.92 -14.59
C PHE A 297 -2.57 -3.57 -13.37
N PHE A 298 -3.78 -3.06 -13.56
CA PHE A 298 -4.67 -2.72 -12.44
C PHE A 298 -5.27 -3.95 -11.77
N ALA A 299 -5.44 -5.07 -12.47
CA ALA A 299 -5.87 -6.32 -11.86
C ALA A 299 -4.87 -6.86 -10.81
N GLY A 300 -3.57 -6.59 -10.99
CA GLY A 300 -2.53 -6.91 -10.01
C GLY A 300 -2.23 -5.78 -9.02
N SER A 301 -3.06 -4.74 -8.97
CA SER A 301 -2.89 -3.57 -8.09
C SER A 301 -3.92 -3.60 -6.95
N PRO A 302 -3.57 -3.18 -5.73
CA PRO A 302 -4.54 -3.04 -4.65
C PRO A 302 -5.61 -1.98 -4.93
N LEU A 303 -5.34 -1.02 -5.83
CA LEU A 303 -6.28 0.03 -6.22
C LEU A 303 -6.97 -0.33 -7.53
N PRO A 304 -8.28 -0.64 -7.54
CA PRO A 304 -9.02 -0.91 -8.76
C PRO A 304 -8.94 0.24 -9.78
N LYS A 305 -8.92 -0.09 -11.07
CA LYS A 305 -8.84 0.86 -12.20
C LYS A 305 -9.88 1.97 -12.10
N GLY A 306 -11.13 1.64 -11.74
CA GLY A 306 -12.21 2.62 -11.56
C GLY A 306 -11.92 3.65 -10.47
N LEU A 307 -11.33 3.26 -9.35
CA LEU A 307 -10.94 4.16 -8.27
C LEU A 307 -9.67 4.98 -8.61
N ALA A 308 -8.90 4.54 -9.59
CA ALA A 308 -7.76 5.29 -10.10
C ALA A 308 -8.16 6.42 -11.07
N GLY A 309 -9.44 6.53 -11.42
CA GLY A 309 -9.96 7.59 -12.28
C GLY A 309 -10.32 7.16 -13.70
N TYR A 310 -10.29 5.87 -13.99
CA TYR A 310 -10.73 5.29 -15.27
C TYR A 310 -12.15 4.75 -15.10
N THR A 311 -13.15 5.62 -15.23
CA THR A 311 -14.56 5.28 -14.90
C THR A 311 -15.40 4.96 -16.13
N ASP A 312 -14.82 4.92 -17.32
CA ASP A 312 -15.54 4.72 -18.55
C ASP A 312 -16.26 3.37 -18.58
N GLY A 313 -17.57 3.39 -18.74
CA GLY A 313 -18.41 2.20 -18.85
C GLY A 313 -18.72 1.48 -17.53
N LEU A 314 -18.30 1.99 -16.37
CA LEU A 314 -18.60 1.38 -15.08
C LEU A 314 -19.96 1.86 -14.54
N ALA A 315 -20.83 0.91 -14.22
CA ALA A 315 -22.06 1.18 -13.47
C ALA A 315 -21.72 1.57 -12.02
N ARG A 316 -22.57 2.39 -11.40
CA ARG A 316 -22.38 2.89 -10.04
C ARG A 316 -22.27 1.74 -9.02
N ASP A 317 -23.12 0.72 -9.17
CA ASP A 317 -23.17 -0.40 -8.25
C ASP A 317 -21.87 -1.22 -8.27
N ILE A 318 -21.31 -1.45 -9.46
CA ILE A 318 -20.01 -2.11 -9.64
C ILE A 318 -18.90 -1.29 -8.97
N LEU A 319 -18.94 0.04 -9.10
CA LEU A 319 -17.94 0.89 -8.48
C LEU A 319 -18.05 0.86 -6.93
N GLU A 320 -19.25 0.74 -6.38
CA GLU A 320 -19.46 0.60 -4.93
C GLU A 320 -18.95 -0.75 -4.42
N ASP A 321 -19.14 -1.84 -5.16
CA ASP A 321 -18.59 -3.16 -4.81
C ASP A 321 -17.06 -3.18 -4.87
N LEU A 322 -16.46 -2.66 -5.93
CA LEU A 322 -15.00 -2.51 -6.06
C LEU A 322 -14.41 -1.64 -4.94
N LYS A 323 -15.16 -0.63 -4.50
CA LYS A 323 -14.74 0.23 -3.39
C LYS A 323 -14.74 -0.53 -2.07
N ARG A 324 -15.72 -1.40 -1.82
CA ARG A 324 -15.78 -2.23 -0.62
C ARG A 324 -14.60 -3.20 -0.58
N ASP A 325 -14.39 -3.93 -1.65
CA ASP A 325 -13.28 -4.87 -1.83
C ASP A 325 -11.91 -4.20 -1.58
N TYR A 326 -11.71 -3.03 -2.20
CA TYR A 326 -10.52 -2.23 -1.97
C TYR A 326 -10.32 -1.83 -0.50
N TYR A 327 -11.40 -1.53 0.21
CA TYR A 327 -11.27 -1.15 1.62
C TYR A 327 -10.98 -2.34 2.52
N ASP A 328 -11.43 -3.53 2.18
CA ASP A 328 -11.08 -4.75 2.91
C ASP A 328 -9.57 -5.03 2.80
N GLU A 329 -8.97 -4.83 1.63
CA GLU A 329 -7.50 -4.89 1.48
C GLU A 329 -6.78 -3.80 2.28
N VAL A 330 -7.30 -2.57 2.30
CA VAL A 330 -6.72 -1.49 3.08
C VAL A 330 -6.77 -1.78 4.59
N ASP A 331 -7.81 -2.46 5.07
CA ASP A 331 -7.93 -2.86 6.48
C ASP A 331 -6.88 -3.90 6.87
N GLN A 332 -6.57 -4.85 5.99
CA GLN A 332 -5.45 -5.80 6.19
C GLN A 332 -4.11 -5.07 6.34
N ILE A 333 -3.86 -4.04 5.52
CA ILE A 333 -2.63 -3.24 5.66
C ILE A 333 -2.65 -2.44 6.97
N GLN A 334 -3.80 -1.96 7.41
CA GLN A 334 -3.95 -1.28 8.71
C GLN A 334 -3.56 -2.19 9.86
N ASP A 335 -4.00 -3.45 9.85
CA ASP A 335 -3.68 -4.42 10.88
C ASP A 335 -2.17 -4.66 10.96
N VAL A 336 -1.52 -4.88 9.82
CA VAL A 336 -0.06 -5.06 9.75
C VAL A 336 0.69 -3.83 10.28
N LEU A 337 0.24 -2.63 9.93
CA LEU A 337 0.86 -1.38 10.37
C LEU A 337 0.59 -1.11 11.86
N ALA A 338 -0.60 -1.39 12.35
CA ALA A 338 -0.98 -1.18 13.75
C ALA A 338 -0.14 -2.00 14.72
N ILE A 339 0.19 -3.25 14.35
CA ILE A 339 1.04 -4.15 15.14
C ILE A 339 2.40 -3.48 15.44
N VAL A 340 2.98 -2.74 14.52
CA VAL A 340 4.25 -2.03 14.74
C VAL A 340 4.13 -1.06 15.91
N TYR A 341 3.12 -0.21 15.89
CA TYR A 341 2.92 0.79 16.94
C TYR A 341 2.47 0.17 18.26
N GLN A 342 1.71 -0.92 18.20
CA GLN A 342 1.35 -1.69 19.39
C GLN A 342 2.58 -2.26 20.09
N GLN A 343 3.53 -2.83 19.36
CA GLN A 343 4.77 -3.35 19.90
C GLN A 343 5.64 -2.23 20.48
N GLY A 344 5.75 -1.10 19.80
CA GLY A 344 6.46 0.07 20.32
C GLY A 344 5.84 0.64 21.58
N PHE A 345 4.51 0.68 21.67
CA PHE A 345 3.81 1.13 22.87
C PHE A 345 3.94 0.12 24.02
N ARG A 346 3.86 -1.19 23.71
CA ARG A 346 4.11 -2.27 24.67
C ARG A 346 5.51 -2.14 25.29
N LEU A 347 6.52 -1.93 24.46
CA LEU A 347 7.89 -1.68 24.92
C LEU A 347 7.94 -0.45 25.84
N HIS A 348 7.29 0.65 25.45
CA HIS A 348 7.23 1.85 26.27
C HIS A 348 6.61 1.60 27.65
N LEU A 349 5.48 0.89 27.73
CA LEU A 349 4.82 0.56 28.98
C LEU A 349 5.72 -0.31 29.88
N LEU A 350 6.37 -1.33 29.35
CA LEU A 350 7.28 -2.19 30.09
C LEU A 350 8.44 -1.40 30.68
N LEU A 351 9.02 -0.49 29.91
CA LEU A 351 10.11 0.38 30.40
C LEU A 351 9.65 1.38 31.48
N GLN A 352 8.36 1.75 31.49
CA GLN A 352 7.77 2.58 32.54
C GLN A 352 7.25 1.77 33.74
N GLY A 353 7.58 0.47 33.82
CA GLY A 353 7.17 -0.41 34.91
C GLY A 353 5.66 -0.69 34.93
N ILE A 354 5.00 -0.64 33.76
CA ILE A 354 3.61 -1.04 33.61
C ILE A 354 3.59 -2.41 32.94
N ASN A 355 2.88 -3.36 33.56
CA ASN A 355 2.73 -4.69 32.97
C ASN A 355 1.76 -4.60 31.78
N ALA A 356 2.34 -4.55 30.59
CA ALA A 356 1.60 -4.41 29.34
C ALA A 356 0.67 -5.60 29.06
N ASP A 357 0.98 -6.80 29.58
CA ASP A 357 0.16 -8.00 29.39
C ASP A 357 -1.10 -7.98 30.28
N ALA A 358 -1.02 -7.35 31.46
CA ALA A 358 -2.15 -7.23 32.37
C ALA A 358 -3.14 -6.13 31.97
N GLU A 359 -2.71 -5.16 31.15
CA GLU A 359 -3.53 -4.00 30.77
C GLU A 359 -4.43 -4.26 29.55
N GLU A 360 -4.32 -5.42 28.91
CA GLU A 360 -5.16 -5.86 27.79
C GLU A 360 -5.53 -4.72 26.83
N PHE A 361 -4.58 -4.24 26.06
CA PHE A 361 -4.84 -3.18 25.07
C PHE A 361 -4.58 -3.65 23.65
N ALA A 362 -5.26 -3.03 22.69
CA ALA A 362 -5.01 -3.16 21.27
C ALA A 362 -4.87 -1.78 20.62
N VAL A 363 -3.97 -1.67 19.67
CA VAL A 363 -3.82 -0.50 18.81
C VAL A 363 -4.39 -0.83 17.44
N HIS A 364 -5.27 0.00 16.95
CA HIS A 364 -5.85 -0.14 15.62
C HIS A 364 -6.05 1.25 14.99
N PHE A 365 -6.36 1.27 13.71
CA PHE A 365 -6.78 2.51 13.06
C PHE A 365 -8.28 2.73 13.32
N ALA A 366 -8.66 3.99 13.52
CA ALA A 366 -10.08 4.31 13.66
C ALA A 366 -10.84 3.98 12.38
N GLU A 367 -12.08 3.54 12.53
CA GLU A 367 -12.95 3.22 11.41
C GLU A 367 -13.04 4.38 10.43
N ARG A 368 -12.97 4.06 9.15
CA ARG A 368 -13.10 5.06 8.10
C ARG A 368 -14.56 5.42 7.91
N ARG A 369 -14.85 6.68 8.02
CA ARG A 369 -16.14 7.20 7.55
C ARG A 369 -16.12 7.24 6.02
N THR A 370 -16.60 6.18 5.39
CA THR A 370 -16.72 6.06 3.93
C THR A 370 -18.03 6.65 3.44
N GLU A 371 -19.00 6.78 4.32
CA GLU A 371 -20.32 7.31 4.04
C GLU A 371 -20.30 8.83 3.81
N THR A 372 -21.13 9.30 2.91
CA THR A 372 -21.36 10.73 2.73
C THR A 372 -22.15 11.26 3.95
N LEU A 373 -22.05 12.56 4.23
CA LEU A 373 -22.82 13.19 5.30
C LEU A 373 -24.32 12.85 5.23
N ASN A 374 -24.88 12.74 4.02
CA ASN A 374 -26.28 12.36 3.83
C ASN A 374 -26.54 10.91 4.26
N GLN A 375 -25.67 9.97 3.87
CA GLN A 375 -25.80 8.56 4.26
C GLN A 375 -25.66 8.40 5.78
N THR A 376 -24.70 9.09 6.40
CA THR A 376 -24.54 9.08 7.88
C THR A 376 -25.77 9.67 8.57
N THR A 377 -26.32 10.76 8.02
CA THR A 377 -27.54 11.37 8.57
C THR A 377 -28.75 10.43 8.42
N ASP A 378 -28.92 9.79 7.27
CA ASP A 378 -30.01 8.83 7.02
C ASP A 378 -29.89 7.61 7.96
N ARG A 379 -28.67 7.12 8.19
CA ARG A 379 -28.40 6.04 9.13
C ARG A 379 -28.70 6.45 10.56
N ALA A 380 -28.27 7.64 10.98
CA ALA A 380 -28.58 8.17 12.31
C ALA A 380 -30.08 8.35 12.54
N LEU A 381 -30.82 8.79 11.52
CA LEU A 381 -32.27 8.88 11.57
C LEU A 381 -32.94 7.49 11.71
N LYS A 382 -32.44 6.48 11.00
CA LYS A 382 -32.90 5.09 11.12
C LYS A 382 -32.62 4.52 12.50
N LEU A 383 -31.41 4.77 13.06
CA LEU A 383 -31.07 4.35 14.43
C LEU A 383 -31.99 5.01 15.47
N LYS A 384 -32.30 6.30 15.29
CA LYS A 384 -33.27 7.01 16.12
C LYS A 384 -34.68 6.42 15.98
N ALA A 385 -35.10 6.05 14.77
CA ALA A 385 -36.40 5.42 14.53
C ALA A 385 -36.52 4.03 15.19
N LEU A 386 -35.40 3.32 15.39
CA LEU A 386 -35.30 2.07 16.13
C LEU A 386 -35.27 2.26 17.66
N GLN A 387 -35.42 3.49 18.14
CA GLN A 387 -35.38 3.86 19.56
C GLN A 387 -34.07 3.51 20.28
N LEU A 388 -32.94 3.49 19.55
CA LEU A 388 -31.65 3.31 20.17
C LEU A 388 -31.25 4.53 21.03
N PRO A 389 -30.33 4.35 22.02
CA PRO A 389 -29.91 5.44 22.89
C PRO A 389 -29.40 6.65 22.09
N GLN A 390 -29.80 7.85 22.51
CA GLN A 390 -29.45 9.08 21.81
C GLN A 390 -27.91 9.31 21.75
N SER A 391 -27.17 8.82 22.74
CA SER A 391 -25.71 8.84 22.74
C SER A 391 -25.11 8.11 21.53
N MET A 392 -25.65 6.91 21.20
CA MET A 392 -25.21 6.15 20.03
C MET A 392 -25.51 6.88 18.71
N VAL A 393 -26.67 7.56 18.63
CA VAL A 393 -27.02 8.36 17.44
C VAL A 393 -26.06 9.53 17.26
N TRP A 394 -25.60 10.18 18.34
CA TRP A 394 -24.61 11.26 18.26
C TRP A 394 -23.22 10.74 17.89
N GLU A 395 -22.81 9.59 18.44
CA GLU A 395 -21.55 8.95 18.11
C GLU A 395 -21.49 8.54 16.63
N GLU A 396 -22.60 8.03 16.10
CA GLU A 396 -22.73 7.71 14.68
C GLU A 396 -22.55 8.96 13.79
N LEU A 397 -23.10 10.10 14.19
CA LEU A 397 -22.88 11.39 13.52
C LEU A 397 -21.47 11.96 13.74
N GLY A 398 -20.67 11.32 14.61
CA GLY A 398 -19.30 11.72 14.92
C GLY A 398 -19.17 12.75 16.00
N TYR A 399 -20.18 12.93 16.78
CA TYR A 399 -20.14 13.80 17.95
C TYR A 399 -19.84 12.96 19.20
N ASN A 400 -19.00 13.49 20.08
CA ASN A 400 -18.81 12.89 21.40
C ASN A 400 -20.06 13.14 22.26
N ALA A 401 -20.73 12.06 22.69
CA ALA A 401 -21.98 12.12 23.41
C ALA A 401 -21.91 13.00 24.67
N ALA A 402 -20.85 12.88 25.47
CA ALA A 402 -20.67 13.67 26.68
C ALA A 402 -20.51 15.18 26.38
N ASN A 403 -19.83 15.52 25.28
CA ASN A 403 -19.67 16.92 24.87
C ASN A 403 -21.00 17.51 24.35
N VAL A 404 -21.78 16.71 23.64
CA VAL A 404 -23.11 17.12 23.15
C VAL A 404 -24.06 17.37 24.35
N GLU A 405 -24.06 16.44 25.31
CA GLU A 405 -24.89 16.54 26.49
C GLU A 405 -24.54 17.78 27.31
N LYS A 406 -23.27 18.02 27.57
CA LYS A 406 -22.81 19.26 28.25
C LYS A 406 -23.20 20.51 27.49
N ARG A 407 -23.06 20.56 26.18
CA ARG A 407 -23.50 21.71 25.36
C ARG A 407 -25.01 21.89 25.42
N ARG A 408 -25.81 20.81 25.37
CA ARG A 408 -27.27 20.90 25.52
C ARG A 408 -27.68 21.45 26.87
N GLU A 409 -26.99 21.07 27.95
CA GLU A 409 -27.25 21.62 29.30
C GLU A 409 -26.89 23.12 29.38
N ASP A 410 -25.76 23.52 28.77
CA ASP A 410 -25.33 24.92 28.73
C ASP A 410 -26.26 25.75 27.85
N ASP A 411 -26.69 25.25 26.71
CA ASP A 411 -27.67 25.93 25.84
C ASP A 411 -29.05 26.05 26.48
N ALA A 412 -29.50 24.99 27.17
CA ALA A 412 -30.77 25.03 27.90
C ALA A 412 -30.82 26.11 29.04
N LYS A 413 -29.65 26.48 29.57
CA LYS A 413 -29.50 27.55 30.56
C LYS A 413 -29.46 28.96 29.94
N ASN A 414 -28.84 29.08 28.75
CA ASN A 414 -28.52 30.38 28.15
C ASN A 414 -29.43 30.79 27.00
N TYR A 415 -30.14 29.81 26.43
CA TYR A 415 -30.99 29.98 25.25
C TYR A 415 -32.41 29.43 25.53
N GLU A 416 -33.03 28.86 24.53
CA GLU A 416 -34.31 28.16 24.65
C GLU A 416 -34.13 26.72 25.11
N PRO A 417 -35.00 26.19 26.00
CA PRO A 417 -34.94 24.78 26.38
C PRO A 417 -35.24 23.89 25.20
N TYR A 418 -34.48 22.80 25.08
CA TYR A 418 -34.72 21.80 24.03
C TYR A 418 -36.12 21.17 24.18
N PRO A 419 -36.83 20.97 23.06
CA PRO A 419 -38.16 20.34 23.11
C PRO A 419 -38.04 18.92 23.68
N THR A 420 -39.02 18.55 24.49
CA THR A 420 -39.15 17.18 24.99
C THR A 420 -39.47 16.23 23.81
N ASP A 421 -39.17 14.95 23.94
CA ASP A 421 -39.39 13.94 22.86
C ASP A 421 -40.83 13.91 22.34
N ALA A 422 -41.82 14.31 23.16
CA ALA A 422 -43.22 14.44 22.78
C ALA A 422 -43.49 15.55 21.73
N HIS A 423 -42.55 16.48 21.51
CA HIS A 423 -42.70 17.63 20.60
C HIS A 423 -41.81 17.45 19.32
N ILE A 424 -41.11 16.34 19.19
CA ILE A 424 -40.34 16.09 17.98
C ILE A 424 -41.31 15.57 16.93
N PRO A 425 -41.53 16.29 15.81
CA PRO A 425 -42.40 15.81 14.75
C PRO A 425 -41.91 14.45 14.23
N ALA A 426 -42.83 13.49 14.07
CA ALA A 426 -42.48 12.17 13.57
C ALA A 426 -41.94 12.30 12.14
N VAL A 427 -40.66 11.97 11.95
CA VAL A 427 -40.05 11.93 10.61
C VAL A 427 -40.59 10.68 9.89
N LYS A 428 -41.45 10.89 8.91
CA LYS A 428 -41.84 9.80 8.00
C LYS A 428 -40.69 9.50 7.05
N VAL A 429 -40.01 8.37 7.25
CA VAL A 429 -39.07 7.86 6.28
C VAL A 429 -39.86 7.13 5.20
N THR A 430 -39.97 7.72 4.02
CA THR A 430 -40.60 7.05 2.87
C THR A 430 -39.55 6.15 2.21
N PRO A 431 -39.83 4.83 2.01
CA PRO A 431 -38.96 3.98 1.21
C PRO A 431 -38.85 4.55 -0.21
N GLY A 432 -37.70 4.36 -0.88
CA GLY A 432 -37.29 5.01 -2.14
C GLY A 432 -38.14 4.82 -3.40
N ASN A 433 -39.43 4.49 -3.27
CA ASN A 433 -40.46 4.39 -4.35
C ASN A 433 -41.47 5.54 -4.29
N ALA A 434 -41.10 6.71 -3.78
CA ALA A 434 -41.99 7.87 -3.83
C ALA A 434 -42.25 8.33 -5.28
N PRO A 435 -43.49 8.72 -5.62
CA PRO A 435 -43.80 9.26 -6.96
C PRO A 435 -42.94 10.48 -7.26
N LYS A 436 -42.56 10.62 -8.53
CA LYS A 436 -41.74 11.75 -9.02
C LYS A 436 -42.34 13.10 -8.58
N GLY A 437 -41.68 13.79 -7.69
CA GLY A 437 -42.04 15.14 -7.25
C GLY A 437 -42.11 15.34 -5.73
N GLU A 438 -42.08 14.30 -4.91
CA GLU A 438 -42.07 14.43 -3.46
C GLU A 438 -40.66 14.19 -2.88
N SER A 439 -40.22 15.08 -2.02
CA SER A 439 -38.96 14.94 -1.27
C SER A 439 -39.05 13.67 -0.40
N ALA A 440 -37.98 12.89 -0.35
CA ALA A 440 -37.87 11.70 0.50
C ALA A 440 -38.04 11.99 2.01
N THR A 441 -38.08 13.25 2.39
CA THR A 441 -38.32 13.76 3.74
C THR A 441 -39.44 14.78 3.70
N SER A 442 -40.69 14.38 3.97
CA SER A 442 -41.77 15.31 4.26
C SER A 442 -42.02 15.33 5.77
N VAL A 443 -41.87 16.49 6.38
CA VAL A 443 -42.36 16.75 7.71
C VAL A 443 -43.87 17.00 7.59
N SER A 444 -44.69 16.05 7.99
CA SER A 444 -46.13 16.34 8.08
C SER A 444 -46.38 17.02 9.42
N ASN A 445 -46.70 18.32 9.38
CA ASN A 445 -47.37 19.00 10.47
C ASN A 445 -48.80 18.42 10.56
N GLY A 446 -49.02 17.54 11.51
CA GLY A 446 -50.34 17.08 11.92
C GLY A 446 -50.74 17.72 13.21
#